data_77ef54714f5773e157b2c4d1b88317e2
#
_entry.id   77ef54714f5773e157b2c4d1b88317e2
#
_cell.length_a   1.000
_cell.length_b   1.000
_cell.length_c   1.000
_cell.angle_alpha   90.00
_cell.angle_beta   90.00
_cell.angle_gamma   90.00
#
_symmetry.space_group_name_H-M   'P 1'
#
loop_
_entity.id
_entity.type
_entity.pdbx_description
1 polymer ?
#
loop_
_entity_poly.entity_id
_entity_poly.type
_entity_poly.pdbx_seq_one_letter_code
_entity_poly.pdbx_strand_id
1 'polypeptide(L)'
;MEKYRQVFENNRKWVESKLATDAEFFEKLAAGQSPDFLYIGCADSRVPANEIMGLEPGEVFVHRNVANIVVNTDLNVHAVIEYAVNHLEVDHIVVCGHYGCGGVGAAMQSADLGIMNGWLREVRDVFRLHREELMAIEDEAARYRRLIELNVQEQCVRVIKTASVQKSYLRRERPLVHGWVYDLHDGLLKDLEIPFDDILEDIREIYRLDV
;
A
#
# COMPACT_ATOMS: atom_id res chain seq x y z
N MET A 1 27.01 -17.21 5.37
CA MET A 1 26.62 -18.58 4.94
C MET A 1 25.68 -19.25 5.92
N GLU A 2 25.91 -19.16 7.24
CA GLU A 2 25.06 -19.77 8.29
C GLU A 2 23.62 -19.22 8.28
N LYS A 3 23.44 -17.89 8.32
CA LYS A 3 22.09 -17.26 8.24
C LYS A 3 21.32 -17.63 6.98
N TYR A 4 22.00 -17.80 5.85
CA TYR A 4 21.36 -18.22 4.61
C TYR A 4 20.80 -19.64 4.68
N ARG A 5 21.56 -20.59 5.26
CA ARG A 5 21.10 -21.96 5.48
C ARG A 5 19.97 -22.05 6.48
N GLN A 6 20.02 -21.21 7.53
CA GLN A 6 18.98 -21.13 8.55
C GLN A 6 17.58 -20.82 7.97
N VAL A 7 17.51 -20.03 6.87
CA VAL A 7 16.22 -19.73 6.20
C VAL A 7 15.52 -21.01 5.73
N PHE A 8 16.26 -21.98 5.17
CA PHE A 8 15.66 -23.24 4.70
C PHE A 8 15.20 -24.13 5.85
N GLU A 9 15.92 -24.12 6.97
CA GLU A 9 15.51 -24.83 8.19
C GLU A 9 14.25 -24.21 8.78
N ASN A 10 14.19 -22.88 8.86
CA ASN A 10 13.01 -22.15 9.30
C ASN A 10 11.80 -22.43 8.39
N ASN A 11 12.00 -22.47 7.07
CA ASN A 11 10.95 -22.80 6.12
C ASN A 11 10.39 -24.21 6.34
N ARG A 12 11.26 -25.24 6.59
CA ARG A 12 10.79 -26.59 6.90
C ARG A 12 9.92 -26.62 8.15
N LYS A 13 10.36 -25.95 9.23
CA LYS A 13 9.58 -25.83 10.46
C LYS A 13 8.25 -25.13 10.25
N TRP A 14 8.24 -24.08 9.43
CA TRP A 14 7.00 -23.40 9.06
C TRP A 14 6.06 -24.32 8.28
N VAL A 15 6.57 -25.11 7.32
CA VAL A 15 5.79 -26.12 6.59
C VAL A 15 5.19 -27.14 7.55
N GLU A 16 6.00 -27.70 8.44
CA GLU A 16 5.56 -28.68 9.46
C GLU A 16 4.45 -28.09 10.35
N SER A 17 4.62 -26.83 10.78
CA SER A 17 3.63 -26.12 11.59
C SER A 17 2.29 -25.93 10.86
N LYS A 18 2.31 -25.56 9.56
CA LYS A 18 1.09 -25.39 8.75
C LYS A 18 0.37 -26.73 8.53
N LEU A 19 1.11 -27.77 8.18
CA LEU A 19 0.55 -29.12 7.97
C LEU A 19 0.01 -29.75 9.27
N ALA A 20 0.56 -29.40 10.42
CA ALA A 20 0.03 -29.84 11.71
C ALA A 20 -1.34 -29.23 12.02
N THR A 21 -1.64 -28.03 11.48
CA THR A 21 -2.92 -27.33 11.67
C THR A 21 -3.92 -27.70 10.57
N ASP A 22 -3.46 -27.78 9.31
CA ASP A 22 -4.27 -28.14 8.15
C ASP A 22 -3.43 -29.00 7.18
N ALA A 23 -3.72 -30.29 7.10
CA ALA A 23 -2.97 -31.23 6.26
C ALA A 23 -3.07 -30.89 4.76
N GLU A 24 -4.11 -30.19 4.33
CA GLU A 24 -4.35 -29.80 2.92
C GLU A 24 -3.91 -28.36 2.62
N PHE A 25 -3.25 -27.67 3.56
CA PHE A 25 -2.91 -26.25 3.46
C PHE A 25 -2.25 -25.88 2.13
N PHE A 26 -1.19 -26.59 1.74
CA PHE A 26 -0.47 -26.30 0.50
C PHE A 26 -1.20 -26.77 -0.76
N GLU A 27 -2.02 -27.81 -0.68
CA GLU A 27 -2.87 -28.24 -1.79
C GLU A 27 -3.91 -27.17 -2.13
N LYS A 28 -4.54 -26.58 -1.10
CA LYS A 28 -5.48 -25.45 -1.26
C LYS A 28 -4.79 -24.24 -1.88
N LEU A 29 -3.59 -23.87 -1.43
CA LEU A 29 -2.83 -22.77 -2.02
C LEU A 29 -2.42 -23.05 -3.47
N ALA A 30 -2.04 -24.28 -3.79
CA ALA A 30 -1.64 -24.65 -5.15
C ALA A 30 -2.82 -24.68 -6.14
N ALA A 31 -4.05 -24.84 -5.66
CA ALA A 31 -5.26 -24.82 -6.48
C ALA A 31 -5.58 -23.45 -7.09
N GLY A 32 -5.07 -22.35 -6.51
CA GLY A 32 -5.27 -20.98 -7.00
C GLY A 32 -5.25 -19.95 -5.91
N GLN A 33 -5.59 -18.69 -6.28
CA GLN A 33 -5.75 -17.60 -5.33
C GLN A 33 -7.01 -16.80 -5.64
N SER A 34 -7.67 -16.32 -4.60
CA SER A 34 -8.83 -15.42 -4.69
C SER A 34 -8.76 -14.44 -3.50
N PRO A 35 -7.78 -13.52 -3.51
CA PRO A 35 -7.62 -12.55 -2.44
C PRO A 35 -8.73 -11.50 -2.47
N ASP A 36 -9.26 -11.14 -1.31
CA ASP A 36 -10.21 -10.02 -1.19
C ASP A 36 -9.52 -8.66 -1.26
N PHE A 37 -8.21 -8.62 -0.98
CA PHE A 37 -7.43 -7.40 -0.83
C PHE A 37 -6.26 -7.31 -1.80
N LEU A 38 -6.05 -6.10 -2.38
CA LEU A 38 -4.75 -5.64 -2.83
C LEU A 38 -4.15 -4.73 -1.76
N TYR A 39 -2.97 -5.08 -1.25
CA TYR A 39 -2.19 -4.25 -0.33
C TYR A 39 -1.05 -3.56 -1.08
N ILE A 40 -0.98 -2.21 -1.01
CA ILE A 40 0.11 -1.38 -1.53
C ILE A 40 0.81 -0.73 -0.33
N GLY A 41 1.97 -1.24 0.05
CA GLY A 41 2.63 -0.82 1.28
C GLY A 41 4.10 -0.44 1.14
N CYS A 42 4.67 0.00 2.28
CA CYS A 42 6.08 0.29 2.34
C CYS A 42 6.94 -0.99 2.30
N ALA A 43 8.12 -0.89 1.64
CA ALA A 43 9.14 -1.95 1.64
C ALA A 43 9.87 -2.11 2.99
N ASP A 44 9.53 -1.31 4.00
CA ASP A 44 10.13 -1.38 5.35
C ASP A 44 9.96 -2.79 5.94
N SER A 45 11.08 -3.39 6.38
CA SER A 45 11.12 -4.77 6.87
C SER A 45 10.30 -5.03 8.14
N ARG A 46 9.89 -3.95 8.83
CA ARG A 46 9.09 -4.01 10.07
C ARG A 46 7.58 -4.03 9.81
N VAL A 47 7.16 -3.97 8.53
CA VAL A 47 5.75 -3.86 8.13
C VAL A 47 5.38 -5.05 7.22
N PRO A 48 5.23 -6.26 7.76
CA PRO A 48 4.85 -7.44 6.99
C PRO A 48 3.33 -7.44 6.74
N ALA A 49 2.92 -7.34 5.46
CA ALA A 49 1.51 -7.13 5.08
C ALA A 49 0.54 -8.15 5.70
N ASN A 50 0.76 -9.43 5.49
CA ASN A 50 -0.14 -10.47 6.00
C ASN A 50 -0.24 -10.45 7.53
N GLU A 51 0.90 -10.32 8.22
CA GLU A 51 0.94 -10.38 9.69
C GLU A 51 0.18 -9.21 10.33
N ILE A 52 0.37 -7.97 9.82
CA ILE A 52 -0.31 -6.80 10.41
C ILE A 52 -1.81 -6.78 10.10
N MET A 53 -2.24 -7.45 9.03
CA MET A 53 -3.66 -7.62 8.68
C MET A 53 -4.28 -8.86 9.34
N GLY A 54 -3.49 -9.73 9.97
CA GLY A 54 -3.96 -10.99 10.53
C GLY A 54 -4.47 -11.98 9.47
N LEU A 55 -3.91 -11.91 8.26
CA LEU A 55 -4.32 -12.72 7.10
C LEU A 55 -3.29 -13.80 6.77
N GLU A 56 -3.78 -14.93 6.29
CA GLU A 56 -2.98 -16.06 5.86
C GLU A 56 -2.46 -15.91 4.41
N PRO A 57 -1.48 -16.72 3.99
CA PRO A 57 -1.07 -16.78 2.59
C PRO A 57 -2.24 -17.09 1.65
N GLY A 58 -2.36 -16.32 0.57
CA GLY A 58 -3.45 -16.45 -0.42
C GLY A 58 -4.59 -15.44 -0.26
N GLU A 59 -4.72 -14.79 0.91
CA GLU A 59 -5.82 -13.88 1.22
C GLU A 59 -5.55 -12.42 0.84
N VAL A 60 -4.29 -12.07 0.57
CA VAL A 60 -3.91 -10.71 0.17
C VAL A 60 -2.91 -10.72 -0.99
N PHE A 61 -3.20 -9.94 -2.03
CA PHE A 61 -2.27 -9.67 -3.12
C PHE A 61 -1.42 -8.45 -2.76
N VAL A 62 -0.08 -8.54 -2.88
CA VAL A 62 0.82 -7.58 -2.23
C VAL A 62 1.75 -6.90 -3.23
N HIS A 63 1.75 -5.55 -3.20
CA HIS A 63 2.78 -4.70 -3.81
C HIS A 63 3.49 -3.89 -2.72
N ARG A 64 4.82 -3.77 -2.83
CA ARG A 64 5.62 -3.01 -1.84
C ARG A 64 6.73 -2.22 -2.52
N ASN A 65 6.86 -0.95 -2.12
CA ASN A 65 7.96 -0.08 -2.55
C ASN A 65 8.34 0.91 -1.43
N VAL A 66 9.41 1.69 -1.61
CA VAL A 66 9.80 2.70 -0.63
C VAL A 66 8.71 3.77 -0.51
N ALA A 67 8.17 3.95 0.70
CA ALA A 67 7.12 4.93 1.04
C ALA A 67 5.76 4.68 0.38
N ASN A 68 5.40 3.44 0.02
CA ASN A 68 4.07 3.05 -0.50
C ASN A 68 3.54 3.95 -1.63
N ILE A 69 4.41 4.35 -2.54
CA ILE A 69 4.12 5.33 -3.59
C ILE A 69 3.45 4.66 -4.81
N VAL A 70 2.46 5.35 -5.37
CA VAL A 70 1.81 5.01 -6.64
C VAL A 70 2.17 6.09 -7.66
N VAL A 71 3.20 5.86 -8.46
CA VAL A 71 3.66 6.79 -9.48
C VAL A 71 2.84 6.60 -10.75
N ASN A 72 2.28 7.68 -11.32
CA ASN A 72 1.41 7.62 -12.49
C ASN A 72 2.05 6.97 -13.74
N THR A 73 3.37 6.93 -13.82
CA THR A 73 4.13 6.36 -14.94
C THR A 73 4.85 5.06 -14.59
N ASP A 74 4.68 4.56 -13.36
CA ASP A 74 5.30 3.30 -12.94
C ASP A 74 4.47 2.10 -13.39
N LEU A 75 4.88 1.50 -14.50
CA LEU A 75 4.24 0.32 -15.05
C LEU A 75 4.18 -0.84 -14.03
N ASN A 76 5.11 -0.92 -13.10
CA ASN A 76 5.15 -2.01 -12.11
C ASN A 76 3.93 -1.96 -11.18
N VAL A 77 3.67 -0.82 -10.53
CA VAL A 77 2.49 -0.70 -9.64
C VAL A 77 1.18 -0.78 -10.45
N HIS A 78 1.14 -0.20 -11.66
CA HIS A 78 -0.05 -0.27 -12.50
C HIS A 78 -0.37 -1.68 -12.98
N ALA A 79 0.63 -2.50 -13.31
CA ALA A 79 0.42 -3.91 -13.68
C ALA A 79 -0.16 -4.71 -12.50
N VAL A 80 0.28 -4.43 -11.26
CA VAL A 80 -0.26 -5.06 -10.05
C VAL A 80 -1.72 -4.64 -9.82
N ILE A 81 -2.04 -3.33 -9.95
CA ILE A 81 -3.42 -2.83 -9.83
C ILE A 81 -4.31 -3.45 -10.90
N GLU A 82 -3.87 -3.46 -12.16
CA GLU A 82 -4.61 -4.05 -13.28
C GLU A 82 -4.94 -5.53 -13.03
N TYR A 83 -3.93 -6.31 -12.62
CA TYR A 83 -4.11 -7.73 -12.35
C TYR A 83 -5.05 -7.98 -11.16
N ALA A 84 -4.89 -7.23 -10.07
CA ALA A 84 -5.75 -7.34 -8.89
C ALA A 84 -7.20 -7.00 -9.22
N VAL A 85 -7.45 -5.93 -9.99
CA VAL A 85 -8.81 -5.42 -10.26
C VAL A 85 -9.53 -6.22 -11.34
N ASN A 86 -8.85 -6.51 -12.46
CA ASN A 86 -9.50 -7.09 -13.63
C ASN A 86 -9.32 -8.62 -13.78
N HIS A 87 -8.38 -9.24 -13.06
CA HIS A 87 -8.16 -10.69 -13.13
C HIS A 87 -8.46 -11.40 -11.80
N LEU A 88 -8.07 -10.81 -10.66
CA LEU A 88 -8.36 -11.37 -9.33
C LEU A 88 -9.69 -10.83 -8.77
N GLU A 89 -10.19 -9.74 -9.32
CA GLU A 89 -11.44 -9.09 -8.94
C GLU A 89 -11.53 -8.74 -7.44
N VAL A 90 -10.42 -8.26 -6.86
CA VAL A 90 -10.38 -7.88 -5.45
C VAL A 90 -11.46 -6.87 -5.10
N ASP A 91 -12.04 -6.98 -3.90
CA ASP A 91 -13.08 -6.07 -3.43
C ASP A 91 -12.51 -4.82 -2.74
N HIS A 92 -11.26 -4.89 -2.29
CA HIS A 92 -10.62 -3.82 -1.55
C HIS A 92 -9.18 -3.57 -2.03
N ILE A 93 -8.82 -2.30 -2.15
CA ILE A 93 -7.42 -1.87 -2.33
C ILE A 93 -7.03 -1.05 -1.10
N VAL A 94 -5.96 -1.45 -0.43
CA VAL A 94 -5.43 -0.77 0.74
C VAL A 94 -4.09 -0.13 0.38
N VAL A 95 -3.98 1.20 0.53
CA VAL A 95 -2.69 1.87 0.58
C VAL A 95 -2.28 2.02 2.03
N CYS A 96 -1.20 1.35 2.43
CA CYS A 96 -0.75 1.32 3.82
C CYS A 96 0.61 1.97 3.99
N GLY A 97 0.64 3.13 4.65
CA GLY A 97 1.83 3.76 5.18
C GLY A 97 2.15 3.25 6.59
N HIS A 98 3.22 3.77 7.18
CA HIS A 98 3.54 3.52 8.58
C HIS A 98 4.24 4.71 9.21
N TYR A 99 3.98 4.97 10.48
CA TYR A 99 4.74 5.99 11.18
C TYR A 99 6.22 5.59 11.30
N GLY A 100 7.09 6.60 11.29
CA GLY A 100 8.54 6.36 11.25
C GLY A 100 9.07 5.84 9.91
N CYS A 101 8.39 6.13 8.79
CA CYS A 101 8.81 5.73 7.45
C CYS A 101 10.07 6.45 7.01
N GLY A 102 11.18 5.71 6.86
CA GLY A 102 12.47 6.28 6.45
C GLY A 102 12.44 7.00 5.09
N GLY A 103 11.64 6.52 4.14
CA GLY A 103 11.46 7.16 2.83
C GLY A 103 10.79 8.52 2.93
N VAL A 104 9.72 8.64 3.72
CA VAL A 104 9.03 9.92 3.93
C VAL A 104 9.94 10.90 4.70
N GLY A 105 10.65 10.41 5.75
CA GLY A 105 11.61 11.24 6.49
C GLY A 105 12.76 11.74 5.61
N ALA A 106 13.26 10.89 4.71
CA ALA A 106 14.31 11.28 3.75
C ALA A 106 13.83 12.35 2.75
N ALA A 107 12.55 12.33 2.36
CA ALA A 107 11.98 13.35 1.48
C ALA A 107 11.96 14.74 2.11
N MET A 108 11.89 14.84 3.44
CA MET A 108 11.94 16.10 4.20
C MET A 108 13.35 16.69 4.33
N GLN A 109 14.38 15.91 4.01
CA GLN A 109 15.77 16.34 4.12
C GLN A 109 16.25 17.02 2.84
N SER A 110 17.22 17.94 2.99
CA SER A 110 17.90 18.61 1.87
C SER A 110 19.09 17.83 1.31
N ALA A 111 19.37 16.64 1.83
CA ALA A 111 20.50 15.82 1.42
C ALA A 111 20.35 15.28 -0.01
N ASP A 112 21.47 15.11 -0.71
CA ASP A 112 21.53 14.38 -1.97
C ASP A 112 21.53 12.86 -1.67
N LEU A 113 20.52 12.16 -2.12
CA LEU A 113 20.29 10.73 -1.93
C LEU A 113 20.46 9.94 -3.23
N GLY A 114 21.16 10.49 -4.22
CA GLY A 114 21.42 9.85 -5.50
C GLY A 114 20.12 9.50 -6.24
N ILE A 115 20.01 8.26 -6.72
CA ILE A 115 18.83 7.80 -7.47
C ILE A 115 17.52 7.95 -6.69
N MET A 116 17.56 7.91 -5.35
CA MET A 116 16.38 8.09 -4.51
C MET A 116 15.75 9.48 -4.64
N ASN A 117 16.53 10.50 -5.04
CA ASN A 117 15.97 11.84 -5.24
C ASN A 117 14.85 11.88 -6.26
N GLY A 118 14.97 11.08 -7.35
CA GLY A 118 13.91 10.98 -8.36
C GLY A 118 12.64 10.35 -7.80
N TRP A 119 12.77 9.29 -7.02
CA TRP A 119 11.67 8.59 -6.38
C TRP A 119 10.98 9.45 -5.30
N LEU A 120 11.76 10.10 -4.44
CA LEU A 120 11.25 10.91 -3.34
C LEU A 120 10.61 12.23 -3.78
N ARG A 121 10.70 12.62 -5.07
CA ARG A 121 9.92 13.74 -5.61
C ARG A 121 8.43 13.55 -5.39
N GLU A 122 7.95 12.34 -5.49
CA GLU A 122 6.53 12.03 -5.28
C GLU A 122 6.05 12.45 -3.88
N VAL A 123 6.85 12.18 -2.84
CA VAL A 123 6.55 12.61 -1.46
C VAL A 123 6.75 14.13 -1.29
N ARG A 124 7.78 14.70 -1.94
CA ARG A 124 8.01 16.16 -1.92
C ARG A 124 6.88 16.93 -2.62
N ASP A 125 6.26 16.34 -3.64
CA ASP A 125 5.07 16.92 -4.28
C ASP A 125 3.85 16.86 -3.37
N VAL A 126 3.67 15.79 -2.59
CA VAL A 126 2.66 15.75 -1.52
C VAL A 126 2.91 16.86 -0.51
N PHE A 127 4.16 17.03 -0.04
CA PHE A 127 4.51 18.14 0.87
C PHE A 127 4.16 19.51 0.26
N ARG A 128 4.46 19.72 -1.02
CA ARG A 128 4.19 20.97 -1.74
C ARG A 128 2.68 21.23 -1.85
N LEU A 129 1.90 20.19 -2.14
CA LEU A 129 0.44 20.27 -2.27
C LEU A 129 -0.22 20.68 -0.93
N HIS A 130 0.25 20.12 0.17
CA HIS A 130 -0.27 20.35 1.52
C HIS A 130 0.60 21.30 2.36
N ARG A 131 1.36 22.19 1.69
CA ARG A 131 2.35 23.04 2.34
C ARG A 131 1.77 23.91 3.46
N GLU A 132 0.62 24.52 3.24
CA GLU A 132 0.00 25.41 4.22
C GLU A 132 -0.35 24.65 5.51
N GLU A 133 -1.02 23.51 5.37
CA GLU A 133 -1.37 22.62 6.49
C GLU A 133 -0.11 22.16 7.26
N LEU A 134 0.87 21.64 6.53
CA LEU A 134 2.09 21.11 7.13
C LEU A 134 2.92 22.18 7.83
N MET A 135 3.01 23.39 7.27
CA MET A 135 3.77 24.48 7.88
C MET A 135 3.05 25.14 9.07
N ALA A 136 1.76 24.95 9.22
CA ALA A 136 1.01 25.37 10.40
C ALA A 136 1.29 24.47 11.62
N ILE A 137 1.83 23.27 11.42
CA ILE A 137 2.23 22.37 12.51
C ILE A 137 3.64 22.75 12.96
N GLU A 138 3.78 23.34 14.14
CA GLU A 138 5.07 23.78 14.67
C GLU A 138 5.99 22.62 15.06
N ASP A 139 5.44 21.56 15.69
CA ASP A 139 6.17 20.37 16.09
C ASP A 139 6.61 19.55 14.86
N GLU A 140 7.91 19.38 14.69
CA GLU A 140 8.49 18.68 13.55
C GLU A 140 8.08 17.19 13.51
N ALA A 141 7.97 16.53 14.67
CA ALA A 141 7.57 15.14 14.75
C ALA A 141 6.08 14.97 14.36
N ALA A 142 5.22 15.87 14.81
CA ALA A 142 3.81 15.89 14.41
C ALA A 142 3.66 16.19 12.92
N ARG A 143 4.43 17.15 12.37
CA ARG A 143 4.46 17.47 10.94
C ARG A 143 4.90 16.26 10.10
N TYR A 144 5.90 15.52 10.54
CA TYR A 144 6.36 14.31 9.90
C TYR A 144 5.27 13.21 9.91
N ARG A 145 4.62 12.99 11.06
CA ARG A 145 3.49 12.04 11.16
C ARG A 145 2.37 12.43 10.20
N ARG A 146 2.03 13.72 10.14
CA ARG A 146 0.98 14.22 9.24
C ARG A 146 1.34 14.07 7.76
N LEU A 147 2.60 14.29 7.38
CA LEU A 147 3.05 14.04 6.00
C LEU A 147 2.91 12.56 5.61
N ILE A 148 3.13 11.63 6.52
CA ILE A 148 2.90 10.20 6.26
C ILE A 148 1.43 9.94 5.96
N GLU A 149 0.50 10.51 6.74
CA GLU A 149 -0.94 10.37 6.51
C GLU A 149 -1.34 10.98 5.16
N LEU A 150 -0.91 12.20 4.87
CA LEU A 150 -1.17 12.88 3.61
C LEU A 150 -0.57 12.12 2.41
N ASN A 151 0.61 11.52 2.56
CA ASN A 151 1.17 10.68 1.52
C ASN A 151 0.25 9.49 1.23
N VAL A 152 -0.28 8.81 2.24
CA VAL A 152 -1.24 7.72 2.04
C VAL A 152 -2.50 8.22 1.32
N GLN A 153 -3.06 9.34 1.75
CA GLN A 153 -4.26 9.93 1.13
C GLN A 153 -4.05 10.23 -0.35
N GLU A 154 -2.94 10.88 -0.71
CA GLU A 154 -2.61 11.19 -2.10
C GLU A 154 -2.36 9.94 -2.95
N GLN A 155 -1.75 8.89 -2.38
CA GLN A 155 -1.61 7.63 -3.11
C GLN A 155 -2.97 6.93 -3.31
N CYS A 156 -3.92 7.02 -2.37
CA CYS A 156 -5.29 6.57 -2.58
C CYS A 156 -5.96 7.31 -3.75
N VAL A 157 -5.84 8.63 -3.81
CA VAL A 157 -6.33 9.43 -4.95
C VAL A 157 -5.73 8.95 -6.27
N ARG A 158 -4.42 8.64 -6.30
CA ARG A 158 -3.76 8.12 -7.50
C ARG A 158 -4.28 6.74 -7.91
N VAL A 159 -4.57 5.86 -6.95
CA VAL A 159 -5.20 4.56 -7.21
C VAL A 159 -6.60 4.73 -7.81
N ILE A 160 -7.44 5.58 -7.20
CA ILE A 160 -8.81 5.86 -7.66
C ILE A 160 -8.81 6.45 -9.09
N LYS A 161 -7.80 7.25 -9.44
CA LYS A 161 -7.63 7.81 -10.79
C LYS A 161 -7.32 6.77 -11.87
N THR A 162 -6.91 5.54 -11.51
CA THR A 162 -6.57 4.54 -12.52
C THR A 162 -7.79 4.08 -13.32
N ALA A 163 -7.58 3.82 -14.60
CA ALA A 163 -8.66 3.33 -15.47
C ALA A 163 -9.22 1.99 -14.98
N SER A 164 -8.38 1.12 -14.45
CA SER A 164 -8.78 -0.19 -13.92
C SER A 164 -9.80 -0.03 -12.79
N VAL A 165 -9.52 0.82 -11.80
CA VAL A 165 -10.41 1.06 -10.66
C VAL A 165 -11.71 1.73 -11.11
N GLN A 166 -11.64 2.82 -11.90
CA GLN A 166 -12.85 3.53 -12.35
C GLN A 166 -13.79 2.65 -13.16
N LYS A 167 -13.25 1.91 -14.15
CA LYS A 167 -14.07 1.03 -15.00
C LYS A 167 -14.64 -0.15 -14.23
N SER A 168 -13.89 -0.73 -13.31
CA SER A 168 -14.39 -1.81 -12.46
C SER A 168 -15.49 -1.30 -11.53
N TYR A 169 -15.31 -0.14 -10.90
CA TYR A 169 -16.30 0.46 -10.01
C TYR A 169 -17.61 0.77 -10.73
N LEU A 170 -17.55 1.27 -11.97
CA LEU A 170 -18.76 1.49 -12.79
C LEU A 170 -19.54 0.20 -13.10
N ARG A 171 -18.86 -0.95 -13.16
CA ARG A 171 -19.49 -2.24 -13.50
C ARG A 171 -20.03 -3.01 -12.30
N ARG A 172 -19.33 -2.96 -11.17
CA ARG A 172 -19.60 -3.83 -10.00
C ARG A 172 -19.54 -3.12 -8.65
N GLU A 173 -19.39 -1.78 -8.63
CA GLU A 173 -19.23 -0.97 -7.42
C GLU A 173 -18.04 -1.42 -6.54
N ARG A 174 -17.00 -1.96 -7.16
CA ARG A 174 -15.76 -2.46 -6.55
C ARG A 174 -14.57 -2.22 -7.51
N PRO A 175 -13.34 -2.15 -7.00
CA PRO A 175 -12.95 -2.17 -5.58
C PRO A 175 -13.22 -0.83 -4.87
N LEU A 176 -13.28 -0.88 -3.52
CA LEU A 176 -13.17 0.30 -2.66
C LEU A 176 -11.70 0.52 -2.29
N VAL A 177 -11.28 1.78 -2.21
CA VAL A 177 -9.89 2.14 -1.86
C VAL A 177 -9.83 2.69 -0.44
N HIS A 178 -8.92 2.14 0.38
CA HIS A 178 -8.72 2.48 1.78
C HIS A 178 -7.31 3.01 2.01
N GLY A 179 -7.16 3.97 2.92
CA GLY A 179 -5.88 4.49 3.36
C GLY A 179 -5.62 4.14 4.81
N TRP A 180 -4.56 3.37 5.09
CA TRP A 180 -4.20 3.01 6.46
C TRP A 180 -2.81 3.49 6.82
N VAL A 181 -2.59 3.71 8.12
CA VAL A 181 -1.26 3.94 8.69
C VAL A 181 -1.02 2.97 9.83
N TYR A 182 0.03 2.17 9.72
CA TYR A 182 0.46 1.27 10.77
C TYR A 182 1.35 1.99 11.78
N ASP A 183 1.04 1.90 13.06
CA ASP A 183 1.90 2.44 14.11
C ASP A 183 2.83 1.35 14.65
N LEU A 184 4.14 1.53 14.45
CA LEU A 184 5.18 0.62 14.93
C LEU A 184 5.31 0.59 16.46
N HIS A 185 4.72 1.54 17.19
CA HIS A 185 4.82 1.62 18.65
C HIS A 185 3.80 0.74 19.37
N ASP A 186 2.61 0.62 18.82
CA ASP A 186 1.52 -0.14 19.44
C ASP A 186 1.02 -1.30 18.58
N GLY A 187 1.46 -1.38 17.32
CA GLY A 187 1.08 -2.44 16.38
C GLY A 187 -0.33 -2.27 15.79
N LEU A 188 -0.95 -1.11 15.94
CA LEU A 188 -2.31 -0.88 15.44
C LEU A 188 -2.34 -0.26 14.05
N LEU A 189 -3.37 -0.62 13.29
CA LEU A 189 -3.74 0.03 12.04
C LEU A 189 -4.71 1.18 12.33
N LYS A 190 -4.38 2.38 11.82
CA LYS A 190 -5.26 3.54 11.81
C LYS A 190 -5.89 3.68 10.45
N ASP A 191 -7.21 3.64 10.36
CA ASP A 191 -7.95 4.00 9.14
C ASP A 191 -7.98 5.53 8.98
N LEU A 192 -7.66 6.02 7.79
CA LEU A 192 -7.72 7.45 7.45
C LEU A 192 -9.08 7.86 6.87
N GLU A 193 -10.03 6.93 6.78
CA GLU A 193 -11.41 7.18 6.34
C GLU A 193 -11.46 7.91 4.98
N ILE A 194 -10.82 7.33 3.97
CA ILE A 194 -10.72 7.91 2.62
C ILE A 194 -12.14 8.12 2.06
N PRO A 195 -12.54 9.35 1.71
CA PRO A 195 -13.86 9.64 1.16
C PRO A 195 -13.89 9.25 -0.34
N PHE A 196 -13.98 7.96 -0.60
CA PHE A 196 -13.84 7.37 -1.94
C PHE A 196 -14.81 7.98 -2.96
N ASP A 197 -16.09 8.12 -2.59
CA ASP A 197 -17.14 8.60 -3.49
C ASP A 197 -16.93 10.07 -3.85
N ASP A 198 -16.57 10.91 -2.87
CA ASP A 198 -16.29 12.34 -3.08
C ASP A 198 -15.07 12.50 -4.02
N ILE A 199 -13.99 11.75 -3.77
CA ILE A 199 -12.80 11.77 -4.63
C ILE A 199 -13.14 11.31 -6.05
N LEU A 200 -13.94 10.28 -6.19
CA LEU A 200 -14.35 9.77 -7.50
C LEU A 200 -15.22 10.79 -8.24
N GLU A 201 -16.11 11.52 -7.54
CA GLU A 201 -16.92 12.59 -8.11
C GLU A 201 -16.05 13.74 -8.61
N ASP A 202 -15.12 14.24 -7.79
CA ASP A 202 -14.14 15.27 -8.18
C ASP A 202 -13.32 14.88 -9.42
N ILE A 203 -12.89 13.61 -9.48
CA ILE A 203 -12.17 13.11 -10.67
C ILE A 203 -13.07 13.16 -11.90
N ARG A 204 -14.33 12.79 -11.76
CA ARG A 204 -15.30 12.75 -12.87
C ARG A 204 -15.69 14.13 -13.39
N GLU A 205 -15.53 15.18 -12.62
CA GLU A 205 -15.68 16.56 -13.10
C GLU A 205 -14.60 16.91 -14.13
N ILE A 206 -13.40 16.31 -14.03
CA ILE A 206 -12.27 16.57 -14.94
C ILE A 206 -12.33 15.63 -16.14
N TYR A 207 -12.57 14.35 -15.91
CA TYR A 207 -12.69 13.34 -16.98
C TYR A 207 -13.51 12.12 -16.53
N ARG A 208 -14.21 11.51 -17.48
CA ARG A 208 -14.93 10.25 -17.28
C ARG A 208 -14.32 9.16 -18.15
N LEU A 209 -14.27 7.97 -17.58
CA LEU A 209 -13.97 6.75 -18.34
C LEU A 209 -15.29 6.01 -18.52
N ASP A 210 -15.91 6.21 -19.69
CA ASP A 210 -17.13 5.46 -20.04
C ASP A 210 -16.78 3.99 -20.29
N VAL A 211 -17.70 3.09 -19.94
CA VAL A 211 -17.54 1.63 -20.09
C VAL A 211 -18.15 1.19 -21.40
#